data_a7b8393040d1e05ec442605a9df12aad
#
_entry.id   a7b8393040d1e05ec442605a9df12aad
#
_cell.length_a   1.000
_cell.length_b   1.000
_cell.length_c   1.000
_cell.angle_alpha   90.00
_cell.angle_beta   90.00
_cell.angle_gamma   90.00
#
_symmetry.space_group_name_H-M   'P 1'
#
loop_
_entity.id
_entity.type
_entity.pdbx_description
1 polymer ?
#
loop_
_entity_poly.entity_id
_entity_poly.type
_entity_poly.pdbx_seq_one_letter_code
_entity_poly.pdbx_strand_id
1 'polypeptide(L)'
;MKSKIVYFYILCSFLVGVFACSSGDDDYIPPVIEEPKEPEKPSDGDYNIPDFTPHKEGEPFNSYRGLVMTGYQGWFGAPGDGCSHGNHPNTAWYHYRESEMFEPGVLKNSIDFWPDMREYEKKYTPGKFILPNGEKATVYSAYDESSVQLHFKWMKEYGIDGAFMQRFVGEVIDNPDGKDHFDKVLESAMKASNTHQRAICVMYDLGGFISNRLQKTVDDAQAIMDKYELKDRTKQKFYLHQNNKPLIALWGVGFSDNRPFSLSDVERLINGLKEKGFSIMLGVPAYWRESRNDAVSDPKLHELIKAADVIMPWFVGRYGMNNYPDFHSLIANDVAWCKTNKVEYAPLCFPGSSDRNMHPENSINERYGGQFLWNQMYHCIKSGAQMLYIAMFDEIDEGTAIYKCLNKKDVPGNESAVSYYIRFKDGNYRIVSQAGADDAKYTLASDYKVEFQGIEDNLPTDHYLWLVGEGKKMLRGESLLKPTLPVR
;
A
#
# COMPACT_ATOMS: atom_id res chain seq x y z
N MET A 1 22.49 25.48 33.04
CA MET A 1 23.84 25.18 32.52
C MET A 1 23.75 25.09 31.01
N LYS A 2 24.38 26.04 30.30
CA LYS A 2 24.35 26.15 28.84
C LYS A 2 25.44 25.27 28.25
N SER A 3 25.09 24.30 27.37
CA SER A 3 26.06 23.54 26.57
C SER A 3 26.21 24.22 25.22
N LYS A 4 27.43 24.56 24.86
CA LYS A 4 27.83 25.16 23.58
C LYS A 4 28.14 24.05 22.60
N ILE A 5 27.49 24.09 21.44
CA ILE A 5 27.84 23.28 20.27
C ILE A 5 28.91 24.04 19.47
N VAL A 6 30.05 23.40 19.25
CA VAL A 6 31.17 23.94 18.46
C VAL A 6 31.07 23.35 17.05
N TYR A 7 30.94 24.24 16.06
CA TYR A 7 31.05 23.85 14.64
C TYR A 7 32.51 23.84 14.22
N PHE A 8 32.95 22.74 13.62
CA PHE A 8 34.26 22.62 12.98
C PHE A 8 34.08 22.87 11.47
N TYR A 9 34.68 23.99 10.99
CA TYR A 9 34.86 24.26 9.57
C TYR A 9 36.18 23.68 9.13
N ILE A 10 36.17 22.80 8.12
CA ILE A 10 37.38 22.37 7.41
C ILE A 10 37.51 23.22 6.14
N LEU A 11 38.56 24.02 6.13
CA LEU A 11 38.96 24.89 5.02
C LEU A 11 39.88 24.09 4.09
N CYS A 12 39.42 23.74 2.87
CA CYS A 12 40.30 23.20 1.84
C CYS A 12 40.91 24.33 1.01
N SER A 13 42.18 24.55 1.17
CA SER A 13 42.99 25.50 0.39
C SER A 13 43.38 24.91 -0.98
N PHE A 14 43.00 25.61 -2.05
CA PHE A 14 43.48 25.36 -3.42
C PHE A 14 44.89 25.86 -3.59
N LEU A 15 45.83 24.97 -3.98
CA LEU A 15 47.12 25.33 -4.48
C LEU A 15 47.06 25.40 -6.02
N VAL A 16 47.24 26.59 -6.56
CA VAL A 16 47.42 26.82 -7.98
C VAL A 16 48.91 26.64 -8.31
N GLY A 17 49.25 25.60 -9.03
CA GLY A 17 50.56 25.37 -9.60
C GLY A 17 50.63 25.91 -11.03
N VAL A 18 51.45 26.93 -11.26
CA VAL A 18 51.79 27.44 -12.58
C VAL A 18 52.92 26.58 -13.15
N PHE A 19 52.71 25.94 -14.28
CA PHE A 19 53.78 25.34 -15.08
C PHE A 19 53.91 26.04 -16.43
N ALA A 20 55.13 26.36 -16.73
CA ALA A 20 55.59 27.09 -17.90
C ALA A 20 55.56 26.24 -19.17
N CYS A 21 55.33 26.89 -20.31
CA CYS A 21 55.38 26.32 -21.64
C CYS A 21 56.78 25.78 -21.98
N SER A 22 56.83 24.59 -22.55
CA SER A 22 57.92 24.12 -23.38
C SER A 22 57.30 23.50 -24.64
N SER A 23 57.79 24.01 -25.79
CA SER A 23 57.44 23.58 -27.15
C SER A 23 58.02 22.20 -27.43
N GLY A 24 57.18 21.26 -27.81
CA GLY A 24 57.53 19.97 -28.38
C GLY A 24 56.45 19.54 -29.34
N ASP A 25 56.80 19.29 -30.58
CA ASP A 25 55.94 18.70 -31.60
C ASP A 25 55.59 17.27 -31.17
N ASP A 26 54.36 17.08 -30.71
CA ASP A 26 53.80 15.74 -30.47
C ASP A 26 52.74 15.45 -31.52
N ASP A 27 52.96 14.38 -32.27
CA ASP A 27 52.01 13.82 -33.23
C ASP A 27 50.66 13.53 -32.57
N TYR A 28 49.61 14.24 -32.99
CA TYR A 28 48.21 14.03 -32.55
C TYR A 28 47.75 12.66 -33.03
N ILE A 29 47.68 11.68 -32.12
CA ILE A 29 46.97 10.41 -32.31
C ILE A 29 45.51 10.68 -31.97
N PRO A 30 44.57 10.64 -32.92
CA PRO A 30 43.16 10.80 -32.60
C PRO A 30 42.72 9.69 -31.65
N PRO A 31 41.80 9.98 -30.68
CA PRO A 31 41.31 8.97 -29.77
C PRO A 31 40.60 7.87 -30.59
N VAL A 32 40.94 6.62 -30.30
CA VAL A 32 40.27 5.45 -30.84
C VAL A 32 38.82 5.52 -30.34
N ILE A 33 37.89 5.74 -31.26
CA ILE A 33 36.44 5.61 -30.96
C ILE A 33 36.22 4.10 -30.76
N GLU A 34 36.13 3.67 -29.49
CA GLU A 34 35.67 2.31 -29.19
C GLU A 34 34.28 2.16 -29.79
N GLU A 35 34.07 1.19 -30.65
CA GLU A 35 32.73 0.79 -31.12
C GLU A 35 31.89 0.46 -29.91
N PRO A 36 30.60 0.84 -29.90
CA PRO A 36 29.66 0.49 -28.81
C PRO A 36 29.72 -1.03 -28.63
N LYS A 37 30.14 -1.50 -27.47
CA LYS A 37 30.07 -2.94 -27.13
C LYS A 37 28.63 -3.39 -27.30
N GLU A 38 28.43 -4.45 -28.07
CA GLU A 38 27.13 -5.15 -28.08
C GLU A 38 26.72 -5.43 -26.63
N PRO A 39 25.45 -5.21 -26.27
CA PRO A 39 24.99 -5.52 -24.92
C PRO A 39 25.31 -6.98 -24.63
N GLU A 40 26.06 -7.20 -23.56
CA GLU A 40 26.39 -8.55 -23.09
C GLU A 40 25.08 -9.36 -22.95
N LYS A 41 25.05 -10.57 -23.52
CA LYS A 41 23.91 -11.49 -23.33
C LYS A 41 23.78 -11.75 -21.84
N PRO A 42 22.55 -11.63 -21.27
CA PRO A 42 22.33 -11.89 -19.86
C PRO A 42 22.87 -13.27 -19.47
N SER A 43 23.61 -13.33 -18.38
CA SER A 43 24.05 -14.59 -17.79
C SER A 43 22.89 -15.22 -16.99
N ASP A 44 22.94 -16.53 -16.75
CA ASP A 44 21.94 -17.23 -15.89
C ASP A 44 21.84 -16.61 -14.48
N GLY A 45 22.88 -15.89 -14.02
CA GLY A 45 22.88 -15.16 -12.77
C GLY A 45 22.07 -13.86 -12.76
N ASP A 46 21.62 -13.38 -13.93
CA ASP A 46 20.80 -12.17 -14.07
C ASP A 46 19.29 -12.44 -13.95
N TYR A 47 18.89 -13.69 -13.80
CA TYR A 47 17.50 -14.08 -13.56
C TYR A 47 17.29 -14.58 -12.15
N ASN A 48 16.10 -14.33 -11.58
CA ASN A 48 15.68 -15.00 -10.37
C ASN A 48 15.42 -16.46 -10.67
N ILE A 49 15.97 -17.37 -9.85
CA ILE A 49 15.65 -18.82 -9.92
C ILE A 49 14.64 -19.09 -8.81
N PRO A 50 13.33 -19.19 -9.12
CA PRO A 50 12.31 -19.35 -8.10
C PRO A 50 12.37 -20.74 -7.46
N ASP A 51 12.20 -20.79 -6.13
CA ASP A 51 12.05 -22.03 -5.34
C ASP A 51 10.55 -22.39 -5.22
N PHE A 52 9.80 -22.28 -6.32
CA PHE A 52 8.39 -22.63 -6.39
C PHE A 52 7.99 -22.94 -7.84
N THR A 53 6.88 -23.67 -8.00
CA THR A 53 6.24 -23.82 -9.30
C THR A 53 5.31 -22.63 -9.55
N PRO A 54 5.50 -21.84 -10.64
CA PRO A 54 4.61 -20.73 -10.97
C PRO A 54 3.16 -21.17 -11.11
N HIS A 55 2.24 -20.37 -10.57
CA HIS A 55 0.81 -20.59 -10.72
C HIS A 55 0.42 -20.56 -12.20
N LYS A 56 -0.42 -21.49 -12.62
CA LYS A 56 -0.99 -21.55 -13.98
C LYS A 56 -2.39 -20.94 -13.99
N GLU A 57 -2.68 -20.16 -15.01
CA GLU A 57 -4.01 -19.55 -15.18
C GLU A 57 -5.10 -20.62 -15.18
N GLY A 58 -6.19 -20.32 -14.49
CA GLY A 58 -7.31 -21.23 -14.34
C GLY A 58 -7.16 -22.28 -13.24
N GLU A 59 -5.96 -22.46 -12.66
CA GLU A 59 -5.77 -23.37 -11.54
C GLU A 59 -6.14 -22.73 -10.19
N PRO A 60 -6.48 -23.51 -9.15
CA PRO A 60 -6.66 -22.99 -7.81
C PRO A 60 -5.36 -22.45 -7.20
N PHE A 61 -5.45 -21.39 -6.39
CA PHE A 61 -4.31 -20.85 -5.65
C PHE A 61 -4.04 -21.67 -4.39
N ASN A 62 -3.02 -22.53 -4.45
CA ASN A 62 -2.69 -23.50 -3.39
C ASN A 62 -1.65 -22.97 -2.38
N SER A 63 -0.96 -21.91 -2.73
CA SER A 63 0.07 -21.24 -1.91
C SER A 63 0.18 -19.79 -2.33
N TYR A 64 0.64 -18.96 -1.40
CA TYR A 64 1.02 -17.57 -1.70
C TYR A 64 2.36 -17.49 -2.45
N ARG A 65 3.20 -18.53 -2.43
CA ARG A 65 4.45 -18.55 -3.18
C ARG A 65 4.24 -18.33 -4.67
N GLY A 66 5.08 -17.50 -5.26
CA GLY A 66 5.04 -17.14 -6.67
C GLY A 66 3.96 -16.14 -7.04
N LEU A 67 3.28 -15.53 -6.07
CA LEU A 67 2.23 -14.56 -6.30
C LEU A 67 2.68 -13.15 -5.91
N VAL A 68 2.19 -12.17 -6.67
CA VAL A 68 2.20 -10.75 -6.31
C VAL A 68 0.76 -10.33 -6.09
N MET A 69 0.39 -10.11 -4.84
CA MET A 69 -0.95 -9.73 -4.44
C MET A 69 -0.93 -8.35 -3.78
N THR A 70 -2.06 -7.69 -3.77
CA THR A 70 -2.19 -6.34 -3.24
C THR A 70 -3.22 -6.29 -2.11
N GLY A 71 -3.04 -5.37 -1.15
CA GLY A 71 -4.12 -5.02 -0.23
C GLY A 71 -5.22 -4.28 -0.97
N TYR A 72 -6.46 -4.49 -0.58
CA TYR A 72 -7.65 -3.85 -1.16
C TYR A 72 -8.51 -3.30 -0.03
N GLN A 73 -8.61 -1.97 0.06
CA GLN A 73 -9.33 -1.31 1.14
C GLN A 73 -10.85 -1.47 0.98
N GLY A 74 -11.37 -1.14 -0.20
CA GLY A 74 -12.78 -1.29 -0.52
C GLY A 74 -13.71 -0.40 0.31
N TRP A 75 -13.20 0.67 0.89
CA TRP A 75 -13.94 1.50 1.84
C TRP A 75 -14.61 2.73 1.23
N PHE A 76 -14.30 3.10 -0.02
CA PHE A 76 -14.89 4.29 -0.65
C PHE A 76 -16.36 4.12 -0.97
N GLY A 77 -17.19 5.02 -0.43
CA GLY A 77 -18.63 5.06 -0.67
C GLY A 77 -19.12 6.45 -1.10
N ALA A 78 -20.24 6.49 -1.79
CA ALA A 78 -20.81 7.72 -2.33
C ALA A 78 -22.31 7.83 -2.06
N PRO A 79 -22.87 9.05 -1.91
CA PRO A 79 -24.30 9.25 -1.77
C PRO A 79 -25.07 8.63 -2.95
N GLY A 80 -26.05 7.82 -2.67
CA GLY A 80 -26.89 7.18 -3.67
C GLY A 80 -26.35 5.87 -4.25
N ASP A 81 -25.26 5.30 -3.70
CA ASP A 81 -24.73 3.99 -4.10
C ASP A 81 -25.60 2.80 -3.59
N GLY A 82 -26.47 3.08 -2.65
CA GLY A 82 -27.41 2.10 -2.07
C GLY A 82 -26.96 1.54 -0.72
N CYS A 83 -25.77 1.92 -0.23
CA CYS A 83 -25.30 1.52 1.08
C CYS A 83 -25.99 2.33 2.18
N SER A 84 -26.37 1.65 3.25
CA SER A 84 -26.88 2.27 4.48
C SER A 84 -25.72 2.49 5.45
N HIS A 85 -24.96 3.53 5.26
CA HIS A 85 -23.84 3.87 6.15
C HIS A 85 -24.31 4.49 7.48
N GLY A 86 -25.04 3.87 8.35
CA GLY A 86 -25.70 4.34 9.54
C GLY A 86 -25.21 5.61 10.24
N ASN A 87 -23.96 5.66 10.62
CA ASN A 87 -23.31 6.89 11.09
C ASN A 87 -22.78 7.77 9.94
N HIS A 88 -22.89 7.29 8.72
CA HIS A 88 -22.58 7.95 7.48
C HIS A 88 -23.87 7.98 6.64
N PRO A 89 -24.79 8.90 6.87
CA PRO A 89 -26.05 8.98 6.13
C PRO A 89 -25.76 9.03 4.62
N ASN A 90 -26.72 8.62 3.80
CA ASN A 90 -26.64 8.56 2.32
C ASN A 90 -26.12 9.84 1.63
N THR A 91 -25.89 10.90 2.40
CA THR A 91 -25.25 12.16 2.00
C THR A 91 -23.76 12.19 2.25
N ALA A 92 -23.20 11.22 2.98
CA ALA A 92 -21.78 11.20 3.33
C ALA A 92 -20.94 10.54 2.23
N TRP A 93 -19.77 11.10 2.01
CA TRP A 93 -18.75 10.59 1.12
C TRP A 93 -17.76 9.73 1.93
N TYR A 94 -18.12 8.46 2.14
CA TYR A 94 -17.36 7.57 3.01
C TYR A 94 -15.93 7.39 2.50
N HIS A 95 -14.94 7.62 3.36
CA HIS A 95 -13.50 7.71 3.09
C HIS A 95 -13.05 8.75 2.06
N TYR A 96 -13.92 9.27 1.20
CA TYR A 96 -13.59 10.46 0.42
C TYR A 96 -13.46 11.68 1.31
N ARG A 97 -14.15 11.64 2.44
CA ARG A 97 -14.17 12.68 3.44
C ARG A 97 -14.72 12.21 4.79
N GLU A 98 -14.22 12.83 5.88
CA GLU A 98 -14.72 12.60 7.25
C GLU A 98 -15.99 13.39 7.62
N SER A 99 -16.59 14.16 6.72
CA SER A 99 -17.78 14.98 6.98
C SER A 99 -18.78 14.93 5.82
N GLU A 100 -19.95 15.55 6.00
CA GLU A 100 -21.10 15.40 5.10
C GLU A 100 -20.91 15.90 3.67
N MET A 101 -19.87 16.72 3.39
CA MET A 101 -19.67 17.31 2.07
C MET A 101 -18.26 17.09 1.54
N PHE A 102 -18.16 16.55 0.34
CA PHE A 102 -16.94 16.42 -0.43
C PHE A 102 -16.97 17.44 -1.57
N GLU A 103 -16.41 18.62 -1.35
CA GLU A 103 -16.36 19.71 -2.33
C GLU A 103 -15.13 20.62 -2.08
N PRO A 104 -14.70 21.43 -3.09
CA PRO A 104 -13.59 22.35 -2.92
C PRO A 104 -13.84 23.34 -1.78
N GLY A 105 -12.79 23.65 -1.03
CA GLY A 105 -12.85 24.66 0.04
C GLY A 105 -13.49 24.21 1.34
N VAL A 106 -14.00 22.99 1.38
CA VAL A 106 -14.52 22.40 2.61
C VAL A 106 -13.44 21.58 3.28
N LEU A 107 -13.36 21.70 4.59
CA LEU A 107 -12.38 21.00 5.44
C LEU A 107 -12.42 19.49 5.24
N LYS A 108 -11.23 18.86 5.19
CA LYS A 108 -11.04 17.42 5.24
C LYS A 108 -11.54 16.66 3.99
N ASN A 109 -11.01 17.00 2.83
CA ASN A 109 -10.92 16.02 1.76
C ASN A 109 -9.90 14.96 2.19
N SER A 110 -10.30 13.70 2.26
CA SER A 110 -9.39 12.66 2.71
C SER A 110 -8.44 12.23 1.59
N ILE A 111 -8.89 12.23 0.33
CA ILE A 111 -8.10 11.69 -0.77
C ILE A 111 -6.99 12.64 -1.23
N ASP A 112 -5.83 12.10 -1.50
CA ASP A 112 -4.70 12.79 -2.13
C ASP A 112 -4.59 12.52 -3.63
N PHE A 113 -5.02 11.34 -4.11
CA PHE A 113 -5.06 11.01 -5.53
C PHE A 113 -6.50 10.99 -6.04
N TRP A 114 -6.70 11.35 -7.32
CA TRP A 114 -8.00 11.27 -7.96
C TRP A 114 -8.08 10.06 -8.88
N PRO A 115 -9.14 9.20 -8.76
CA PRO A 115 -9.29 8.01 -9.60
C PRO A 115 -9.52 8.38 -11.07
N ASP A 116 -8.97 7.59 -11.99
CA ASP A 116 -9.27 7.71 -13.42
C ASP A 116 -10.62 7.05 -13.73
N MET A 117 -11.64 7.86 -13.87
CA MET A 117 -13.02 7.42 -13.99
C MET A 117 -13.46 6.98 -15.39
N ARG A 118 -12.55 6.95 -16.38
CA ARG A 118 -12.94 6.72 -17.80
C ARG A 118 -13.59 5.35 -18.02
N GLU A 119 -13.16 4.31 -17.33
CA GLU A 119 -13.65 2.92 -17.50
C GLU A 119 -14.77 2.54 -16.52
N TYR A 120 -15.07 3.37 -15.51
CA TYR A 120 -16.13 3.06 -14.55
C TYR A 120 -17.52 3.20 -15.17
N GLU A 121 -18.39 2.22 -14.90
CA GLU A 121 -19.79 2.21 -15.34
C GLU A 121 -20.61 3.22 -14.54
N LYS A 122 -20.51 3.16 -13.21
CA LYS A 122 -21.17 4.08 -12.30
C LYS A 122 -20.21 5.14 -11.80
N LYS A 123 -20.69 6.38 -11.78
CA LYS A 123 -19.91 7.56 -11.42
C LYS A 123 -20.72 8.47 -10.53
N TYR A 124 -20.10 8.99 -9.48
CA TYR A 124 -20.70 9.88 -8.52
C TYR A 124 -20.02 11.24 -8.59
N THR A 125 -20.80 12.31 -8.62
CA THR A 125 -20.29 13.67 -8.76
C THR A 125 -20.21 14.33 -7.39
N PRO A 126 -19.02 14.49 -6.79
CA PRO A 126 -18.87 15.26 -5.57
C PRO A 126 -18.89 16.75 -5.87
N GLY A 127 -19.66 17.49 -5.09
CA GLY A 127 -19.70 18.95 -5.00
C GLY A 127 -19.37 19.72 -6.28
N LYS A 128 -18.36 20.59 -6.20
CA LYS A 128 -18.00 21.55 -7.26
C LYS A 128 -16.63 21.29 -7.88
N PHE A 129 -16.10 20.08 -7.77
CA PHE A 129 -14.82 19.75 -8.39
C PHE A 129 -14.94 19.73 -9.91
N ILE A 130 -14.08 20.51 -10.57
CA ILE A 130 -14.03 20.66 -12.02
C ILE A 130 -12.65 20.21 -12.51
N LEU A 131 -12.65 19.37 -13.54
CA LEU A 131 -11.44 18.95 -14.23
C LEU A 131 -10.90 20.09 -15.11
N PRO A 132 -9.61 20.08 -15.49
CA PRO A 132 -9.03 21.10 -16.36
C PRO A 132 -9.74 21.28 -17.72
N ASN A 133 -10.42 20.24 -18.21
CA ASN A 133 -11.22 20.29 -19.43
C ASN A 133 -12.61 20.94 -19.25
N GLY A 134 -12.95 21.39 -18.04
CA GLY A 134 -14.23 22.02 -17.69
C GLY A 134 -15.35 21.04 -17.32
N GLU A 135 -15.11 19.74 -17.36
CA GLU A 135 -16.09 18.73 -16.93
C GLU A 135 -16.13 18.60 -15.40
N LYS A 136 -17.29 18.16 -14.88
CA LYS A 136 -17.41 17.82 -13.46
C LYS A 136 -16.57 16.59 -13.18
N ALA A 137 -15.74 16.67 -12.15
CA ALA A 137 -14.99 15.52 -11.66
C ALA A 137 -15.93 14.49 -11.01
N THR A 138 -15.62 13.22 -11.18
CA THR A 138 -16.41 12.11 -10.63
C THR A 138 -15.51 11.13 -9.88
N VAL A 139 -16.13 10.36 -9.00
CA VAL A 139 -15.50 9.27 -8.24
C VAL A 139 -16.39 8.03 -8.28
N TYR A 140 -15.88 6.89 -7.81
CA TYR A 140 -16.61 5.62 -7.76
C TYR A 140 -17.13 5.31 -6.35
N SER A 141 -17.92 4.25 -6.21
CA SER A 141 -18.18 3.58 -4.94
C SER A 141 -17.70 2.14 -5.00
N ALA A 142 -17.03 1.67 -3.93
CA ALA A 142 -16.66 0.27 -3.78
C ALA A 142 -17.89 -0.62 -3.48
N TYR A 143 -19.00 -0.04 -3.03
CA TYR A 143 -20.27 -0.76 -2.84
C TYR A 143 -20.86 -1.26 -4.16
N ASP A 144 -20.52 -0.61 -5.28
CA ASP A 144 -20.96 -1.02 -6.62
C ASP A 144 -20.19 -2.25 -7.10
N GLU A 145 -20.90 -3.32 -7.42
CA GLU A 145 -20.31 -4.53 -7.97
C GLU A 145 -19.49 -4.27 -9.24
N SER A 146 -19.95 -3.35 -10.12
CA SER A 146 -19.25 -2.99 -11.35
C SER A 146 -17.86 -2.39 -11.09
N SER A 147 -17.68 -1.61 -10.03
CA SER A 147 -16.37 -1.07 -9.64
C SER A 147 -15.41 -2.17 -9.22
N VAL A 148 -15.86 -3.10 -8.39
CA VAL A 148 -15.05 -4.24 -7.94
C VAL A 148 -14.72 -5.18 -9.11
N GLN A 149 -15.68 -5.45 -10.00
CA GLN A 149 -15.44 -6.25 -11.22
C GLN A 149 -14.37 -5.59 -12.10
N LEU A 150 -14.42 -4.27 -12.29
CA LEU A 150 -13.42 -3.51 -13.05
C LEU A 150 -12.02 -3.63 -12.42
N HIS A 151 -11.92 -3.51 -11.10
CA HIS A 151 -10.66 -3.62 -10.37
C HIS A 151 -10.02 -5.02 -10.56
N PHE A 152 -10.79 -6.09 -10.44
CA PHE A 152 -10.29 -7.45 -10.67
C PHE A 152 -9.97 -7.72 -12.15
N LYS A 153 -10.70 -7.10 -13.08
CA LYS A 153 -10.35 -7.09 -14.50
C LYS A 153 -8.98 -6.46 -14.72
N TRP A 154 -8.70 -5.28 -14.12
CA TRP A 154 -7.38 -4.66 -14.20
C TRP A 154 -6.29 -5.55 -13.58
N MET A 155 -6.53 -6.17 -12.42
CA MET A 155 -5.57 -7.13 -11.86
C MET A 155 -5.22 -8.22 -12.87
N LYS A 156 -6.21 -8.77 -13.59
CA LYS A 156 -5.98 -9.76 -14.64
C LYS A 156 -5.16 -9.20 -15.81
N GLU A 157 -5.56 -8.06 -16.34
CA GLU A 157 -4.95 -7.43 -17.52
C GLU A 157 -3.49 -7.04 -17.28
N TYR A 158 -3.15 -6.59 -16.07
CA TYR A 158 -1.81 -6.18 -15.71
C TYR A 158 -1.00 -7.26 -14.97
N GLY A 159 -1.55 -8.47 -14.85
CA GLY A 159 -0.82 -9.60 -14.30
C GLY A 159 -0.70 -9.65 -12.77
N ILE A 160 -1.45 -8.85 -12.03
CA ILE A 160 -1.54 -8.92 -10.56
C ILE A 160 -2.34 -10.18 -10.20
N ASP A 161 -1.83 -10.98 -9.25
CA ASP A 161 -2.41 -12.31 -8.98
C ASP A 161 -3.71 -12.24 -8.17
N GLY A 162 -3.95 -11.15 -7.41
CA GLY A 162 -5.18 -10.99 -6.64
C GLY A 162 -5.07 -10.01 -5.49
N ALA A 163 -6.02 -10.08 -4.56
CA ALA A 163 -6.17 -9.13 -3.48
C ALA A 163 -6.39 -9.77 -2.11
N PHE A 164 -5.86 -9.10 -1.08
CA PHE A 164 -6.25 -9.26 0.31
C PHE A 164 -7.34 -8.23 0.61
N MET A 165 -8.58 -8.69 0.77
CA MET A 165 -9.75 -7.86 1.04
C MET A 165 -9.75 -7.44 2.49
N GLN A 166 -9.58 -6.15 2.75
CA GLN A 166 -9.59 -5.60 4.09
C GLN A 166 -10.97 -5.74 4.75
N ARG A 167 -10.96 -6.08 6.04
CA ARG A 167 -12.13 -6.21 6.87
C ARG A 167 -11.82 -5.64 8.25
N PHE A 168 -12.16 -4.38 8.43
CA PHE A 168 -11.83 -3.62 9.65
C PHE A 168 -12.70 -4.09 10.82
N VAL A 169 -12.06 -4.63 11.87
CA VAL A 169 -12.81 -5.13 13.05
C VAL A 169 -13.66 -4.03 13.68
N GLY A 170 -13.17 -2.79 13.69
CA GLY A 170 -13.91 -1.63 14.19
C GLY A 170 -15.18 -1.34 13.40
N GLU A 171 -15.18 -1.62 12.10
CA GLU A 171 -16.29 -1.35 11.20
C GLU A 171 -17.27 -2.51 11.05
N VAL A 172 -16.81 -3.75 11.13
CA VAL A 172 -17.67 -4.92 10.84
C VAL A 172 -18.20 -5.61 12.08
N ILE A 173 -17.56 -5.43 13.24
CA ILE A 173 -17.98 -6.03 14.49
C ILE A 173 -18.71 -4.99 15.33
N ASP A 174 -19.96 -5.26 15.66
CA ASP A 174 -20.87 -4.36 16.40
C ASP A 174 -21.32 -3.09 15.63
N ASN A 175 -21.06 -3.00 14.33
CA ASN A 175 -21.51 -1.91 13.45
C ASN A 175 -22.26 -2.51 12.25
N PRO A 176 -23.61 -2.56 12.26
CA PRO A 176 -24.39 -3.18 11.18
C PRO A 176 -24.19 -2.54 9.81
N ASP A 177 -24.01 -1.23 9.78
CA ASP A 177 -23.90 -0.47 8.53
C ASP A 177 -22.51 -0.61 7.90
N GLY A 178 -21.45 -0.55 8.70
CA GLY A 178 -20.11 -0.88 8.24
C GLY A 178 -20.04 -2.32 7.76
N LYS A 179 -20.70 -3.25 8.50
CA LYS A 179 -20.79 -4.64 8.09
C LYS A 179 -21.52 -4.82 6.75
N ASP A 180 -22.63 -4.10 6.51
CA ASP A 180 -23.34 -4.12 5.22
C ASP A 180 -22.42 -3.70 4.07
N HIS A 181 -21.70 -2.60 4.24
CA HIS A 181 -20.74 -2.12 3.23
C HIS A 181 -19.69 -3.19 2.91
N PHE A 182 -18.95 -3.66 3.90
CA PHE A 182 -17.85 -4.60 3.69
C PHE A 182 -18.32 -6.00 3.28
N ASP A 183 -19.50 -6.43 3.69
CA ASP A 183 -20.11 -7.68 3.23
C ASP A 183 -20.47 -7.60 1.74
N LYS A 184 -21.00 -6.46 1.29
CA LYS A 184 -21.32 -6.23 -0.14
C LYS A 184 -20.07 -6.16 -1.00
N VAL A 185 -19.04 -5.43 -0.56
CA VAL A 185 -17.73 -5.37 -1.25
C VAL A 185 -17.10 -6.76 -1.36
N LEU A 186 -17.08 -7.51 -0.26
CA LEU A 186 -16.56 -8.88 -0.25
C LEU A 186 -17.34 -9.81 -1.18
N GLU A 187 -18.68 -9.73 -1.19
CA GLU A 187 -19.50 -10.51 -2.11
C GLU A 187 -19.17 -10.22 -3.57
N SER A 188 -19.05 -8.94 -3.91
CA SER A 188 -18.67 -8.50 -5.25
C SER A 188 -17.27 -9.00 -5.63
N ALA A 189 -16.31 -8.96 -4.69
CA ALA A 189 -14.95 -9.45 -4.88
C ALA A 189 -14.88 -10.97 -5.04
N MET A 190 -15.69 -11.74 -4.31
CA MET A 190 -15.78 -13.20 -4.47
C MET A 190 -16.29 -13.59 -5.86
N LYS A 191 -17.28 -12.85 -6.39
CA LYS A 191 -17.75 -13.01 -7.77
C LYS A 191 -16.68 -12.64 -8.79
N ALA A 192 -16.04 -11.47 -8.58
CA ALA A 192 -15.00 -10.95 -9.46
C ALA A 192 -13.76 -11.86 -9.51
N SER A 193 -13.37 -12.43 -8.36
CA SER A 193 -12.31 -13.42 -8.25
C SER A 193 -12.57 -14.61 -9.16
N ASN A 194 -13.78 -15.18 -9.15
CA ASN A 194 -14.15 -16.29 -10.04
C ASN A 194 -14.22 -15.86 -11.51
N THR A 195 -14.76 -14.67 -11.81
CA THR A 195 -14.88 -14.16 -13.19
C THR A 195 -13.52 -13.89 -13.82
N HIS A 196 -12.62 -13.28 -13.08
CA HIS A 196 -11.31 -12.87 -13.61
C HIS A 196 -10.17 -13.81 -13.23
N GLN A 197 -10.47 -14.90 -12.50
CA GLN A 197 -9.49 -15.91 -12.07
C GLN A 197 -8.33 -15.29 -11.29
N ARG A 198 -8.65 -14.44 -10.32
CA ARG A 198 -7.68 -13.79 -9.43
C ARG A 198 -7.82 -14.32 -8.02
N ALA A 199 -6.68 -14.46 -7.34
CA ALA A 199 -6.66 -14.87 -5.95
C ALA A 199 -7.43 -13.87 -5.07
N ILE A 200 -8.12 -14.38 -4.08
CA ILE A 200 -8.76 -13.57 -3.05
C ILE A 200 -8.48 -14.14 -1.67
N CYS A 201 -8.22 -13.28 -0.70
CA CYS A 201 -8.02 -13.64 0.69
C CYS A 201 -8.65 -12.58 1.59
N VAL A 202 -9.31 -12.94 2.68
CA VAL A 202 -9.80 -11.99 3.67
C VAL A 202 -8.67 -11.59 4.61
N MET A 203 -8.55 -10.29 4.88
CA MET A 203 -7.59 -9.73 5.83
C MET A 203 -8.33 -8.90 6.87
N TYR A 204 -8.34 -9.36 8.13
CA TYR A 204 -8.84 -8.53 9.23
C TYR A 204 -7.79 -7.49 9.63
N ASP A 205 -8.18 -6.23 9.58
CA ASP A 205 -7.47 -5.15 10.25
C ASP A 205 -7.94 -5.10 11.70
N LEU A 206 -7.00 -5.22 12.65
CA LEU A 206 -7.30 -5.20 14.09
C LEU A 206 -7.51 -3.78 14.64
N GLY A 207 -7.66 -2.77 13.79
CA GLY A 207 -8.18 -1.46 14.18
C GLY A 207 -9.56 -1.62 14.84
N GLY A 208 -9.72 -1.06 16.05
CA GLY A 208 -10.93 -1.23 16.85
C GLY A 208 -11.14 -2.64 17.47
N PHE A 209 -10.19 -3.56 17.32
CA PHE A 209 -10.22 -4.83 18.04
C PHE A 209 -9.98 -4.61 19.53
N ILE A 210 -10.83 -5.26 20.34
CA ILE A 210 -10.69 -5.35 21.80
C ILE A 210 -11.04 -6.77 22.23
N SER A 211 -10.64 -7.17 23.42
CA SER A 211 -10.77 -8.57 23.88
C SER A 211 -12.22 -9.12 23.83
N ASN A 212 -13.23 -8.27 24.02
CA ASN A 212 -14.64 -8.70 23.96
C ASN A 212 -15.17 -8.89 22.52
N ARG A 213 -14.44 -8.44 21.49
CA ARG A 213 -14.75 -8.67 20.07
C ARG A 213 -14.11 -9.94 19.52
N LEU A 214 -13.23 -10.60 20.29
CA LEU A 214 -12.49 -11.77 19.85
C LEU A 214 -13.42 -12.87 19.28
N GLN A 215 -14.36 -13.35 20.08
CA GLN A 215 -15.26 -14.43 19.66
C GLN A 215 -16.11 -14.01 18.45
N LYS A 216 -16.60 -12.78 18.43
CA LYS A 216 -17.38 -12.26 17.29
C LYS A 216 -16.57 -12.19 16.01
N THR A 217 -15.26 -11.89 16.09
CA THR A 217 -14.34 -11.91 14.92
C THR A 217 -14.15 -13.34 14.41
N VAL A 218 -13.99 -14.31 15.30
CA VAL A 218 -13.93 -15.75 14.93
C VAL A 218 -15.22 -16.21 14.31
N ASP A 219 -16.38 -15.79 14.85
CA ASP A 219 -17.69 -16.15 14.33
C ASP A 219 -17.98 -15.52 12.96
N ASP A 220 -17.54 -14.27 12.74
CA ASP A 220 -17.62 -13.60 11.44
C ASP A 220 -16.77 -14.33 10.39
N ALA A 221 -15.54 -14.72 10.73
CA ALA A 221 -14.69 -15.51 9.85
C ALA A 221 -15.30 -16.88 9.54
N GLN A 222 -15.92 -17.55 10.51
CA GLN A 222 -16.65 -18.79 10.29
C GLN A 222 -17.84 -18.59 9.35
N ALA A 223 -18.61 -17.52 9.55
CA ALA A 223 -19.75 -17.20 8.69
C ALA A 223 -19.32 -16.97 7.22
N ILE A 224 -18.17 -16.31 7.00
CA ILE A 224 -17.56 -16.14 5.66
C ILE A 224 -17.14 -17.52 5.10
N MET A 225 -16.46 -18.33 5.90
CA MET A 225 -16.07 -19.70 5.52
C MET A 225 -17.26 -20.51 5.01
N ASP A 226 -18.37 -20.46 5.76
CA ASP A 226 -19.58 -21.24 5.46
C ASP A 226 -20.36 -20.65 4.27
N LYS A 227 -20.52 -19.30 4.24
CA LYS A 227 -21.26 -18.61 3.16
C LYS A 227 -20.64 -18.87 1.80
N TYR A 228 -19.32 -18.86 1.71
CA TYR A 228 -18.59 -19.03 0.43
C TYR A 228 -17.99 -20.42 0.27
N GLU A 229 -18.26 -21.35 1.18
CA GLU A 229 -17.78 -22.74 1.14
C GLU A 229 -16.26 -22.80 0.87
N LEU A 230 -15.46 -21.98 1.58
CA LEU A 230 -14.03 -21.75 1.28
C LEU A 230 -13.17 -23.01 1.29
N LYS A 231 -13.62 -24.08 1.95
CA LYS A 231 -12.95 -25.39 1.93
C LYS A 231 -13.23 -26.17 0.66
N ASP A 232 -14.31 -25.86 -0.06
CA ASP A 232 -14.67 -26.52 -1.31
C ASP A 232 -14.10 -25.77 -2.51
N ARG A 233 -13.00 -26.28 -3.05
CA ARG A 233 -12.28 -25.73 -4.19
C ARG A 233 -13.08 -25.75 -5.50
N THR A 234 -14.25 -26.39 -5.55
CA THR A 234 -15.15 -26.35 -6.70
C THR A 234 -16.12 -25.18 -6.64
N LYS A 235 -16.35 -24.61 -5.44
CA LYS A 235 -17.26 -23.51 -5.19
C LYS A 235 -16.54 -22.15 -5.24
N GLN A 236 -15.52 -21.98 -4.39
CA GLN A 236 -14.67 -20.79 -4.39
C GLN A 236 -13.25 -21.17 -4.83
N LYS A 237 -13.10 -21.42 -6.13
CA LYS A 237 -11.89 -21.99 -6.74
C LYS A 237 -10.65 -21.13 -6.51
N PHE A 238 -10.81 -19.81 -6.53
CA PHE A 238 -9.71 -18.84 -6.49
C PHE A 238 -9.47 -18.24 -5.11
N TYR A 239 -10.16 -18.71 -4.05
CA TYR A 239 -9.77 -18.32 -2.70
C TYR A 239 -8.37 -18.87 -2.38
N LEU A 240 -7.48 -17.99 -1.90
CA LEU A 240 -6.09 -18.36 -1.60
C LEU A 240 -6.04 -19.37 -0.46
N HIS A 241 -5.32 -20.47 -0.70
CA HIS A 241 -5.00 -21.45 0.33
C HIS A 241 -3.52 -21.40 0.67
N GLN A 242 -3.19 -21.81 1.87
CA GLN A 242 -1.84 -22.08 2.33
C GLN A 242 -1.86 -23.34 3.18
N ASN A 243 -0.91 -24.25 2.97
CA ASN A 243 -0.87 -25.52 3.68
C ASN A 243 -2.20 -26.31 3.62
N ASN A 244 -2.83 -26.32 2.43
CA ASN A 244 -4.11 -26.96 2.13
C ASN A 244 -5.34 -26.44 2.93
N LYS A 245 -5.25 -25.24 3.51
CA LYS A 245 -6.33 -24.57 4.24
C LYS A 245 -6.60 -23.20 3.64
N PRO A 246 -7.83 -22.69 3.67
CA PRO A 246 -8.10 -21.30 3.33
C PRO A 246 -7.22 -20.38 4.17
N LEU A 247 -6.51 -19.46 3.52
CA LEU A 247 -5.69 -18.47 4.21
C LEU A 247 -6.58 -17.34 4.74
N ILE A 248 -6.31 -16.89 5.97
CA ILE A 248 -6.87 -15.66 6.51
C ILE A 248 -5.75 -14.81 7.08
N ALA A 249 -5.81 -13.50 6.87
CA ALA A 249 -4.79 -12.59 7.34
C ALA A 249 -5.30 -11.74 8.52
N LEU A 250 -4.40 -11.42 9.46
CA LEU A 250 -4.62 -10.52 10.59
C LEU A 250 -3.56 -9.43 10.52
N TRP A 251 -3.95 -8.19 10.22
CA TRP A 251 -3.05 -7.05 10.26
C TRP A 251 -3.12 -6.32 11.60
N GLY A 252 -1.98 -5.83 12.09
CA GLY A 252 -1.93 -5.03 13.31
C GLY A 252 -1.39 -5.78 14.53
N VAL A 253 -0.69 -6.90 14.32
CA VAL A 253 -0.16 -7.75 15.40
C VAL A 253 1.22 -7.29 15.84
N GLY A 254 1.36 -6.90 17.12
CA GLY A 254 2.66 -6.62 17.74
C GLY A 254 3.20 -5.20 17.52
N PHE A 255 2.37 -4.25 17.09
CA PHE A 255 2.75 -2.83 17.02
C PHE A 255 2.84 -2.19 18.40
N SER A 256 3.80 -1.28 18.59
CA SER A 256 4.06 -0.56 19.85
C SER A 256 3.25 0.73 20.00
N ASP A 257 2.11 0.85 19.33
CA ASP A 257 1.23 2.01 19.26
C ASP A 257 0.09 2.01 20.29
N ASN A 258 0.30 1.35 21.43
CA ASN A 258 -0.65 1.26 22.54
C ASN A 258 -2.00 0.61 22.18
N ARG A 259 -1.97 -0.46 21.40
CA ARG A 259 -3.19 -1.21 21.05
C ARG A 259 -3.98 -1.64 22.28
N PRO A 260 -5.35 -1.56 22.24
CA PRO A 260 -6.20 -1.90 23.38
C PRO A 260 -6.39 -3.42 23.57
N PHE A 261 -5.47 -4.24 23.08
CA PHE A 261 -5.46 -5.69 23.21
C PHE A 261 -4.04 -6.21 23.41
N SER A 262 -3.95 -7.37 24.05
CA SER A 262 -2.67 -8.03 24.34
C SER A 262 -2.30 -9.06 23.26
N LEU A 263 -1.00 -9.47 23.23
CA LEU A 263 -0.57 -10.59 22.40
C LEU A 263 -1.25 -11.91 22.82
N SER A 264 -1.68 -12.04 24.09
CA SER A 264 -2.46 -13.20 24.54
C SER A 264 -3.89 -13.19 23.98
N ASP A 265 -4.48 -12.01 23.70
CA ASP A 265 -5.75 -11.92 22.97
C ASP A 265 -5.58 -12.34 21.53
N VAL A 266 -4.49 -11.91 20.89
CA VAL A 266 -4.14 -12.31 19.51
C VAL A 266 -3.90 -13.82 19.43
N GLU A 267 -3.20 -14.41 20.39
CA GLU A 267 -3.01 -15.88 20.45
C GLU A 267 -4.34 -16.63 20.47
N ARG A 268 -5.27 -16.18 21.32
CA ARG A 268 -6.62 -16.78 21.38
C ARG A 268 -7.39 -16.62 20.07
N LEU A 269 -7.26 -15.45 19.41
CA LEU A 269 -7.86 -15.22 18.10
C LEU A 269 -7.28 -16.17 17.05
N ILE A 270 -5.95 -16.28 16.96
CA ILE A 270 -5.25 -17.21 16.06
C ILE A 270 -5.71 -18.65 16.30
N ASN A 271 -5.79 -19.08 17.55
CA ASN A 271 -6.19 -20.44 17.90
C ASN A 271 -7.66 -20.69 17.49
N GLY A 272 -8.56 -19.74 17.77
CA GLY A 272 -9.96 -19.83 17.34
C GLY A 272 -10.10 -19.95 15.82
N LEU A 273 -9.34 -19.18 15.03
CA LEU A 273 -9.36 -19.27 13.57
C LEU A 273 -8.76 -20.58 13.06
N LYS A 274 -7.69 -21.09 13.68
CA LYS A 274 -7.12 -22.40 13.35
C LYS A 274 -8.06 -23.56 13.64
N GLU A 275 -8.82 -23.49 14.73
CA GLU A 275 -9.85 -24.47 15.07
C GLU A 275 -10.98 -24.49 14.02
N LYS A 276 -11.29 -23.34 13.41
CA LYS A 276 -12.23 -23.26 12.26
C LYS A 276 -11.64 -23.82 10.97
N GLY A 277 -10.33 -24.03 10.92
CA GLY A 277 -9.62 -24.67 9.80
C GLY A 277 -8.95 -23.69 8.86
N PHE A 278 -8.65 -22.47 9.28
CA PHE A 278 -7.82 -21.52 8.53
C PHE A 278 -6.33 -21.79 8.72
N SER A 279 -5.54 -21.45 7.71
CA SER A 279 -4.14 -21.06 7.85
C SER A 279 -4.04 -19.56 8.09
N ILE A 280 -2.94 -19.11 8.68
CA ILE A 280 -2.84 -17.77 9.26
C ILE A 280 -1.68 -16.97 8.62
N MET A 281 -1.99 -15.77 8.15
CA MET A 281 -1.00 -14.75 7.82
C MET A 281 -1.07 -13.63 8.85
N LEU A 282 0.09 -13.12 9.31
CA LEU A 282 0.16 -11.99 10.24
C LEU A 282 0.80 -10.78 9.59
N GLY A 283 0.11 -9.63 9.64
CA GLY A 283 0.68 -8.32 9.39
C GLY A 283 1.32 -7.78 10.67
N VAL A 284 2.65 -7.62 10.65
CA VAL A 284 3.49 -7.30 11.81
C VAL A 284 4.26 -6.01 11.58
N PRO A 285 4.82 -5.34 12.63
CA PRO A 285 5.64 -4.14 12.44
C PRO A 285 6.92 -4.42 11.66
N ALA A 286 7.53 -3.37 11.09
CA ALA A 286 8.75 -3.48 10.30
C ALA A 286 9.92 -4.10 11.09
N TYR A 287 10.05 -3.76 12.38
CA TYR A 287 11.14 -4.22 13.25
C TYR A 287 10.75 -5.41 14.16
N TRP A 288 9.79 -6.21 13.70
CA TRP A 288 9.27 -7.37 14.45
C TRP A 288 10.35 -8.34 14.95
N ARG A 289 11.38 -8.63 14.12
CA ARG A 289 12.46 -9.57 14.46
C ARG A 289 13.38 -9.02 15.52
N GLU A 290 13.61 -7.71 15.50
CA GLU A 290 14.52 -7.04 16.43
C GLU A 290 13.81 -6.53 17.69
N SER A 291 12.47 -6.63 17.77
CA SER A 291 11.64 -6.22 18.91
C SER A 291 11.94 -4.78 19.38
N ARG A 292 12.04 -3.84 18.42
CA ARG A 292 12.35 -2.42 18.66
C ARG A 292 11.50 -1.50 17.78
N ASN A 293 11.63 -0.21 17.97
CA ASN A 293 10.97 0.86 17.21
C ASN A 293 9.45 0.72 17.22
N ASP A 294 8.85 0.30 16.08
CA ASP A 294 7.42 0.11 15.92
C ASP A 294 6.91 -1.26 16.41
N ALA A 295 7.82 -2.13 16.91
CA ALA A 295 7.47 -3.43 17.46
C ALA A 295 7.52 -3.45 18.99
N VAL A 296 6.57 -4.17 19.60
CA VAL A 296 6.62 -4.46 21.03
C VAL A 296 7.84 -5.32 21.38
N SER A 297 8.38 -5.16 22.59
CA SER A 297 9.53 -5.92 23.07
C SER A 297 9.16 -7.27 23.71
N ASP A 298 7.86 -7.63 23.75
CA ASP A 298 7.37 -8.87 24.33
C ASP A 298 7.79 -10.08 23.47
N PRO A 299 8.54 -11.06 23.99
CA PRO A 299 8.99 -12.24 23.25
C PRO A 299 7.84 -13.11 22.72
N LYS A 300 6.64 -12.98 23.28
CA LYS A 300 5.43 -13.64 22.79
C LYS A 300 5.15 -13.32 21.32
N LEU A 301 5.58 -12.15 20.81
CA LEU A 301 5.45 -11.82 19.40
C LEU A 301 6.14 -12.85 18.50
N HIS A 302 7.36 -13.27 18.84
CA HIS A 302 8.08 -14.30 18.09
C HIS A 302 7.41 -15.68 18.19
N GLU A 303 6.76 -16.00 19.31
CA GLU A 303 5.99 -17.24 19.44
C GLU A 303 4.78 -17.24 18.48
N LEU A 304 4.03 -16.12 18.42
CA LEU A 304 2.92 -15.97 17.50
C LEU A 304 3.35 -16.05 16.05
N ILE A 305 4.47 -15.40 15.70
CA ILE A 305 5.04 -15.42 14.34
C ILE A 305 5.42 -16.85 13.95
N LYS A 306 6.08 -17.61 14.83
CA LYS A 306 6.42 -19.02 14.57
C LYS A 306 5.19 -19.93 14.45
N ALA A 307 4.08 -19.52 15.05
CA ALA A 307 2.81 -20.23 14.94
C ALA A 307 2.01 -19.86 13.68
N ALA A 308 2.37 -18.81 12.97
CA ALA A 308 1.75 -18.40 11.71
C ALA A 308 2.31 -19.18 10.52
N ASP A 309 1.58 -19.20 9.43
CA ASP A 309 2.01 -19.80 8.16
C ASP A 309 2.76 -18.78 7.28
N VAL A 310 2.35 -17.51 7.32
CA VAL A 310 2.93 -16.39 6.57
C VAL A 310 3.02 -15.17 7.46
N ILE A 311 4.07 -14.35 7.28
CA ILE A 311 4.12 -12.99 7.85
C ILE A 311 4.36 -11.95 6.78
N MET A 312 3.83 -10.75 7.01
CA MET A 312 3.98 -9.57 6.17
C MET A 312 4.34 -8.37 7.07
N PRO A 313 5.60 -7.91 7.06
CA PRO A 313 5.98 -6.71 7.79
C PRO A 313 5.47 -5.47 7.09
N TRP A 314 4.95 -4.51 7.87
CA TRP A 314 4.40 -3.26 7.36
C TRP A 314 5.48 -2.19 7.22
N PHE A 315 5.77 -1.80 5.98
CA PHE A 315 6.82 -0.85 5.67
C PHE A 315 6.34 0.54 5.24
N VAL A 316 5.03 0.73 4.98
CA VAL A 316 4.51 2.07 4.63
C VAL A 316 4.84 3.06 5.74
N GLY A 317 5.39 4.23 5.36
CA GLY A 317 5.81 5.26 6.30
C GLY A 317 7.11 4.97 7.06
N ARG A 318 7.81 3.85 6.80
CA ARG A 318 9.06 3.50 7.50
C ARG A 318 10.30 3.99 6.76
N TYR A 319 10.21 4.13 5.44
CA TYR A 319 11.29 4.63 4.60
C TYR A 319 10.76 5.32 3.35
N GLY A 320 11.62 6.11 2.72
CA GLY A 320 11.49 6.66 1.38
C GLY A 320 12.70 6.31 0.54
N MET A 321 12.78 6.84 -0.68
CA MET A 321 13.85 6.53 -1.64
C MET A 321 15.26 6.66 -1.02
N ASN A 322 15.50 7.71 -0.25
CA ASN A 322 16.86 8.06 0.23
C ASN A 322 17.38 7.12 1.33
N ASN A 323 16.51 6.62 2.19
CA ASN A 323 16.90 5.76 3.31
C ASN A 323 16.46 4.29 3.14
N TYR A 324 15.83 3.93 2.02
CA TYR A 324 15.49 2.54 1.72
C TYR A 324 16.72 1.60 1.74
N PRO A 325 17.93 2.02 1.28
CA PRO A 325 19.12 1.17 1.38
C PRO A 325 19.44 0.68 2.80
N ASP A 326 19.08 1.44 3.83
CA ASP A 326 19.29 1.05 5.23
C ASP A 326 18.43 -0.17 5.65
N PHE A 327 17.36 -0.44 4.92
CA PHE A 327 16.45 -1.57 5.15
C PHE A 327 16.84 -2.85 4.40
N HIS A 328 17.82 -2.80 3.49
CA HIS A 328 18.19 -4.00 2.70
C HIS A 328 18.66 -5.15 3.59
N SER A 329 19.51 -4.86 4.58
CA SER A 329 19.98 -5.87 5.52
C SER A 329 18.89 -6.37 6.47
N LEU A 330 17.96 -5.48 6.87
CA LEU A 330 16.81 -5.86 7.69
C LEU A 330 15.97 -6.92 6.96
N ILE A 331 15.58 -6.61 5.71
CA ILE A 331 14.76 -7.49 4.86
C ILE A 331 15.48 -8.83 4.59
N ALA A 332 16.77 -8.79 4.24
CA ALA A 332 17.55 -10.01 4.00
C ALA A 332 17.64 -10.90 5.24
N ASN A 333 17.83 -10.30 6.42
CA ASN A 333 17.88 -11.02 7.68
C ASN A 333 16.51 -11.58 8.09
N ASP A 334 15.42 -10.86 7.78
CA ASP A 334 14.05 -11.34 8.00
C ASP A 334 13.75 -12.57 7.13
N VAL A 335 14.12 -12.54 5.85
CA VAL A 335 14.01 -13.70 4.94
C VAL A 335 14.77 -14.91 5.50
N ALA A 336 16.03 -14.70 5.95
CA ALA A 336 16.85 -15.77 6.51
C ALA A 336 16.26 -16.34 7.80
N TRP A 337 15.76 -15.48 8.69
CA TRP A 337 15.11 -15.91 9.93
C TRP A 337 13.84 -16.71 9.65
N CYS A 338 12.99 -16.22 8.73
CA CYS A 338 11.75 -16.91 8.35
C CYS A 338 12.02 -18.28 7.74
N LYS A 339 13.01 -18.38 6.85
CA LYS A 339 13.45 -19.65 6.27
C LYS A 339 13.89 -20.64 7.35
N THR A 340 14.68 -20.20 8.34
CA THR A 340 15.15 -21.02 9.46
C THR A 340 13.98 -21.52 10.33
N ASN A 341 12.97 -20.68 10.55
CA ASN A 341 11.82 -20.99 11.42
C ASN A 341 10.63 -21.57 10.65
N LYS A 342 10.76 -21.81 9.34
CA LYS A 342 9.71 -22.40 8.46
C LYS A 342 8.41 -21.57 8.41
N VAL A 343 8.54 -20.26 8.43
CA VAL A 343 7.47 -19.29 8.22
C VAL A 343 7.67 -18.65 6.86
N GLU A 344 6.62 -18.49 6.07
CA GLU A 344 6.70 -17.79 4.80
C GLU A 344 6.81 -16.27 5.04
N TYR A 345 7.58 -15.59 4.17
CA TYR A 345 7.82 -14.15 4.29
C TYR A 345 7.30 -13.42 3.06
N ALA A 346 6.31 -12.58 3.24
CA ALA A 346 5.73 -11.73 2.20
C ALA A 346 6.16 -10.27 2.44
N PRO A 347 7.31 -9.82 1.93
CA PRO A 347 7.69 -8.42 2.08
C PRO A 347 6.71 -7.51 1.39
N LEU A 348 6.44 -6.37 2.04
CA LEU A 348 5.58 -5.32 1.50
C LEU A 348 6.42 -4.36 0.65
N CYS A 349 5.88 -4.01 -0.53
CA CYS A 349 6.37 -2.95 -1.38
C CYS A 349 5.24 -1.94 -1.63
N PHE A 350 5.56 -0.65 -1.78
CA PHE A 350 4.58 0.40 -2.01
C PHE A 350 5.12 1.49 -2.95
N PRO A 351 4.24 2.15 -3.74
CA PRO A 351 4.70 3.07 -4.79
C PRO A 351 5.24 4.40 -4.26
N GLY A 352 4.79 4.84 -3.14
CA GLY A 352 4.94 6.09 -2.42
C GLY A 352 3.76 6.24 -1.49
N SER A 353 3.67 7.36 -0.77
CA SER A 353 2.53 7.68 0.11
C SER A 353 2.33 9.18 0.24
N SER A 354 1.09 9.60 0.41
CA SER A 354 0.70 10.99 0.65
C SER A 354 -0.67 11.04 1.28
N ASP A 355 -0.77 11.62 2.46
CA ASP A 355 -1.99 11.83 3.21
C ASP A 355 -2.17 13.31 3.59
N ARG A 356 -1.60 14.22 2.79
CA ARG A 356 -1.53 15.66 3.11
C ARG A 356 -2.88 16.35 3.18
N ASN A 357 -3.87 15.84 2.48
CA ASN A 357 -5.22 16.40 2.56
C ASN A 357 -5.94 16.03 3.86
N MET A 358 -5.51 14.96 4.53
CA MET A 358 -5.89 14.62 5.91
C MET A 358 -4.94 15.22 6.94
N HIS A 359 -3.64 15.13 6.69
CA HIS A 359 -2.54 15.45 7.60
C HIS A 359 -1.53 16.40 6.94
N PRO A 360 -1.82 17.71 6.87
CA PRO A 360 -0.99 18.69 6.16
C PRO A 360 0.45 18.78 6.65
N GLU A 361 0.71 18.36 7.89
CA GLU A 361 2.04 18.28 8.50
C GLU A 361 2.90 17.14 7.96
N ASN A 362 2.30 16.13 7.32
CA ASN A 362 3.04 15.00 6.80
C ASN A 362 3.73 15.36 5.49
N SER A 363 4.89 14.75 5.26
CA SER A 363 5.63 14.86 4.01
C SER A 363 5.15 13.82 3.00
N ILE A 364 5.19 14.18 1.72
CA ILE A 364 4.96 13.24 0.63
C ILE A 364 6.18 12.31 0.52
N ASN A 365 5.92 11.03 0.43
CA ASN A 365 6.90 10.04 -0.02
C ASN A 365 6.73 9.83 -1.52
N GLU A 366 7.60 10.48 -2.29
CA GLU A 366 7.51 10.55 -3.75
C GLU A 366 7.64 9.18 -4.43
N ARG A 367 6.98 9.04 -5.58
CA ARG A 367 6.93 7.80 -6.37
C ARG A 367 8.11 7.61 -7.32
N TYR A 368 8.77 8.71 -7.72
CA TYR A 368 9.94 8.72 -8.63
C TYR A 368 9.71 7.96 -9.95
N GLY A 369 8.54 8.15 -10.57
CA GLY A 369 8.20 7.44 -11.81
C GLY A 369 8.17 5.92 -11.69
N GLY A 370 7.96 5.41 -10.48
CA GLY A 370 7.96 3.99 -10.17
C GLY A 370 9.31 3.42 -9.75
N GLN A 371 10.41 4.19 -9.82
CA GLN A 371 11.74 3.69 -9.42
C GLN A 371 11.78 3.27 -7.96
N PHE A 372 11.03 3.96 -7.08
CA PHE A 372 10.95 3.61 -5.67
C PHE A 372 10.31 2.23 -5.44
N LEU A 373 9.16 1.97 -6.09
CA LEU A 373 8.49 0.67 -6.04
C LEU A 373 9.36 -0.44 -6.65
N TRP A 374 9.99 -0.15 -7.80
CA TRP A 374 10.84 -1.12 -8.49
C TRP A 374 12.04 -1.54 -7.66
N ASN A 375 12.72 -0.59 -7.01
CA ASN A 375 13.84 -0.87 -6.12
C ASN A 375 13.45 -1.82 -4.98
N GLN A 376 12.28 -1.64 -4.40
CA GLN A 376 11.76 -2.50 -3.34
C GLN A 376 11.51 -3.92 -3.85
N MET A 377 10.76 -4.06 -4.97
CA MET A 377 10.51 -5.37 -5.58
C MET A 377 11.83 -6.09 -5.93
N TYR A 378 12.77 -5.39 -6.57
CA TYR A 378 14.08 -5.93 -6.90
C TYR A 378 14.83 -6.44 -5.66
N HIS A 379 14.97 -5.62 -4.62
CA HIS A 379 15.72 -5.99 -3.43
C HIS A 379 15.06 -7.10 -2.62
N CYS A 380 13.73 -7.10 -2.52
CA CYS A 380 13.00 -8.19 -1.87
C CYS A 380 13.24 -9.53 -2.58
N ILE A 381 13.12 -9.57 -3.89
CA ILE A 381 13.39 -10.76 -4.71
C ILE A 381 14.85 -11.18 -4.60
N LYS A 382 15.78 -10.25 -4.74
CA LYS A 382 17.23 -10.50 -4.60
C LYS A 382 17.59 -11.06 -3.21
N SER A 383 16.87 -10.67 -2.17
CA SER A 383 17.04 -11.19 -0.82
C SER A 383 16.43 -12.59 -0.62
N GLY A 384 15.75 -13.14 -1.63
CA GLY A 384 15.18 -14.48 -1.62
C GLY A 384 13.70 -14.55 -1.27
N ALA A 385 12.98 -13.42 -1.31
CA ALA A 385 11.52 -13.43 -1.16
C ALA A 385 10.86 -14.22 -2.29
N GLN A 386 9.87 -15.05 -1.94
CA GLN A 386 9.17 -15.94 -2.87
C GLN A 386 7.74 -15.46 -3.18
N MET A 387 7.34 -14.32 -2.66
CA MET A 387 6.06 -13.65 -2.86
C MET A 387 6.20 -12.18 -2.54
N LEU A 388 5.28 -11.34 -3.01
CA LEU A 388 5.26 -9.91 -2.69
C LEU A 388 3.85 -9.48 -2.30
N TYR A 389 3.77 -8.58 -1.30
CA TYR A 389 2.56 -7.84 -0.95
C TYR A 389 2.71 -6.40 -1.42
N ILE A 390 1.75 -5.88 -2.17
CA ILE A 390 1.75 -4.48 -2.63
C ILE A 390 0.73 -3.68 -1.83
N ALA A 391 1.19 -2.67 -1.12
CA ALA A 391 0.33 -1.71 -0.44
C ALA A 391 0.20 -0.45 -1.30
N MET A 392 -1.02 -0.09 -1.74
CA MET A 392 -2.29 -0.79 -1.73
C MET A 392 -2.88 -0.71 -3.14
N PHE A 393 -3.94 -1.47 -3.44
CA PHE A 393 -4.58 -1.38 -4.76
C PHE A 393 -5.28 -0.04 -4.96
N ASP A 394 -6.16 0.35 -4.01
CA ASP A 394 -7.16 1.41 -4.15
C ASP A 394 -7.06 2.54 -3.11
N GLU A 395 -6.00 2.60 -2.30
CA GLU A 395 -5.86 3.56 -1.20
C GLU A 395 -5.37 4.93 -1.70
N ILE A 396 -6.31 5.75 -2.17
CA ILE A 396 -6.03 7.09 -2.71
C ILE A 396 -5.98 8.19 -1.65
N ASP A 397 -6.46 7.93 -0.46
CA ASP A 397 -6.44 8.82 0.69
C ASP A 397 -5.05 8.84 1.36
N GLU A 398 -4.35 7.73 1.46
CA GLU A 398 -2.96 7.67 1.91
C GLU A 398 -1.94 7.63 0.75
N GLY A 399 -2.41 7.78 -0.48
CA GLY A 399 -1.58 7.90 -1.67
C GLY A 399 -0.73 6.68 -2.00
N THR A 400 -1.09 5.50 -1.51
CA THR A 400 -0.41 4.24 -1.83
C THR A 400 -1.04 3.49 -3.01
N ALA A 401 -2.16 3.99 -3.54
CA ALA A 401 -2.89 3.34 -4.64
C ALA A 401 -2.00 3.06 -5.86
N ILE A 402 -2.10 1.83 -6.40
CA ILE A 402 -1.46 1.45 -7.66
C ILE A 402 -2.44 1.40 -8.84
N TYR A 403 -3.76 1.45 -8.58
CA TYR A 403 -4.76 1.44 -9.63
C TYR A 403 -4.74 2.74 -10.47
N LYS A 404 -5.59 2.81 -11.51
CA LYS A 404 -5.58 3.95 -12.43
C LYS A 404 -6.01 5.24 -11.74
N CYS A 405 -5.09 6.19 -11.58
CA CYS A 405 -5.33 7.54 -11.11
C CYS A 405 -5.04 8.55 -12.20
N LEU A 406 -5.65 9.75 -12.14
CA LEU A 406 -5.39 10.84 -13.08
C LEU A 406 -3.93 11.29 -13.00
N ASN A 407 -3.42 11.80 -14.12
CA ASN A 407 -2.15 12.51 -14.15
C ASN A 407 -2.25 13.82 -13.37
N LYS A 408 -1.12 14.33 -12.88
CA LYS A 408 -1.07 15.56 -12.07
C LYS A 408 -1.72 16.76 -12.79
N LYS A 409 -1.53 16.89 -14.10
CA LYS A 409 -2.14 17.94 -14.94
C LYS A 409 -3.64 17.82 -15.11
N ASP A 410 -4.22 16.62 -14.89
CA ASP A 410 -5.62 16.31 -15.17
C ASP A 410 -6.48 16.23 -13.89
N VAL A 411 -5.89 16.37 -12.69
CA VAL A 411 -6.65 16.37 -11.43
C VAL A 411 -7.51 17.62 -11.29
N PRO A 412 -8.61 17.55 -10.51
CA PRO A 412 -9.44 18.73 -10.27
C PRO A 412 -8.64 19.89 -9.67
N GLY A 413 -8.83 21.10 -10.22
CA GLY A 413 -8.23 22.31 -9.69
C GLY A 413 -8.91 22.76 -8.39
N ASN A 414 -8.12 23.30 -7.49
CA ASN A 414 -8.56 23.84 -6.19
C ASN A 414 -8.29 25.34 -6.06
N GLU A 415 -8.27 26.09 -7.17
CA GLU A 415 -7.81 27.47 -7.22
C GLU A 415 -8.53 28.44 -6.27
N SER A 416 -9.75 28.09 -5.82
CA SER A 416 -10.56 28.92 -4.93
C SER A 416 -10.54 28.48 -3.46
N ALA A 417 -9.89 27.38 -3.12
CA ALA A 417 -9.97 26.78 -1.79
C ALA A 417 -8.70 27.03 -0.99
N VAL A 418 -8.61 28.22 -0.39
CA VAL A 418 -7.57 28.49 0.62
C VAL A 418 -8.12 28.03 1.97
N SER A 419 -7.50 27.03 2.56
CA SER A 419 -7.72 26.61 3.93
C SER A 419 -6.49 26.97 4.77
N TYR A 420 -6.71 27.22 6.05
CA TYR A 420 -5.64 27.53 6.98
C TYR A 420 -5.37 26.34 7.89
N TYR A 421 -4.12 25.98 8.04
CA TYR A 421 -3.69 25.00 9.03
C TYR A 421 -3.51 25.69 10.38
N ILE A 422 -4.33 25.32 11.36
CA ILE A 422 -4.33 25.91 12.68
C ILE A 422 -3.95 24.86 13.71
N ARG A 423 -2.88 25.12 14.46
CA ARG A 423 -2.45 24.29 15.57
C ARG A 423 -2.92 24.89 16.89
N PHE A 424 -3.69 24.11 17.66
CA PHE A 424 -4.09 24.49 19.00
C PHE A 424 -2.94 24.33 20.00
N LYS A 425 -2.98 25.10 21.10
CA LYS A 425 -1.94 25.05 22.14
C LYS A 425 -1.86 23.73 22.90
N ASP A 426 -2.92 22.93 22.86
CA ASP A 426 -2.97 21.56 23.42
C ASP A 426 -2.34 20.49 22.52
N GLY A 427 -1.83 20.89 21.35
CA GLY A 427 -1.21 19.98 20.38
C GLY A 427 -2.16 19.48 19.30
N ASN A 428 -3.46 19.65 19.44
CA ASN A 428 -4.43 19.37 18.41
C ASN A 428 -4.31 20.36 17.25
N TYR A 429 -4.73 19.96 16.05
CA TYR A 429 -4.77 20.84 14.88
C TYR A 429 -6.09 20.66 14.13
N ARG A 430 -6.44 21.69 13.37
CA ARG A 430 -7.57 21.66 12.43
C ARG A 430 -7.24 22.47 11.18
N ILE A 431 -7.84 22.06 10.08
CA ILE A 431 -7.90 22.86 8.86
C ILE A 431 -9.19 23.67 8.91
N VAL A 432 -9.14 24.95 8.59
CA VAL A 432 -10.28 25.86 8.58
C VAL A 432 -10.30 26.66 7.28
N SER A 433 -11.50 26.98 6.79
CA SER A 433 -11.67 27.77 5.54
C SER A 433 -11.24 29.22 5.66
N GLN A 434 -11.10 29.74 6.86
CA GLN A 434 -10.65 31.08 7.16
C GLN A 434 -9.87 31.10 8.46
N ALA A 435 -8.78 31.88 8.51
CA ALA A 435 -8.04 32.09 9.75
C ALA A 435 -8.98 32.73 10.79
N GLY A 436 -9.13 32.08 11.93
CA GLY A 436 -9.99 32.56 13.00
C GLY A 436 -9.36 33.72 13.73
N ALA A 437 -10.20 34.54 14.40
CA ALA A 437 -9.78 35.72 15.11
C ALA A 437 -9.29 35.47 16.57
N ASP A 438 -9.29 34.23 17.04
CA ASP A 438 -9.00 33.90 18.45
C ASP A 438 -7.58 33.32 18.63
N ASP A 439 -6.58 34.18 18.57
CA ASP A 439 -5.15 33.85 18.78
C ASP A 439 -4.83 33.24 20.16
N ALA A 440 -5.75 33.27 21.09
CA ALA A 440 -5.54 32.73 22.43
C ALA A 440 -5.60 31.19 22.45
N LYS A 441 -6.35 30.59 21.55
CA LYS A 441 -6.61 29.14 21.49
C LYS A 441 -5.72 28.40 20.51
N TYR A 442 -5.21 29.05 19.47
CA TYR A 442 -4.43 28.42 18.42
C TYR A 442 -3.29 29.30 17.91
N THR A 443 -2.40 28.68 17.17
CA THR A 443 -1.34 29.37 16.41
C THR A 443 -1.52 29.01 14.95
N LEU A 444 -1.62 30.01 14.08
CA LEU A 444 -1.61 29.78 12.63
C LEU A 444 -0.27 29.13 12.25
N ALA A 445 -0.31 27.92 11.72
CA ALA A 445 0.90 27.19 11.36
C ALA A 445 1.33 27.51 9.92
N SER A 446 0.37 27.53 8.98
CA SER A 446 0.61 27.89 7.57
C SER A 446 -0.74 28.06 6.86
N ASP A 447 -0.72 28.76 5.74
CA ASP A 447 -1.79 28.69 4.76
C ASP A 447 -1.76 27.26 4.16
N TYR A 448 -2.91 26.62 4.14
CA TYR A 448 -3.06 25.30 3.60
C TYR A 448 -3.99 25.31 2.38
N LYS A 449 -3.51 24.76 1.30
CA LYS A 449 -4.28 24.57 0.08
C LYS A 449 -4.45 23.07 -0.15
N VAL A 450 -5.70 22.60 -0.26
CA VAL A 450 -5.97 21.24 -0.72
C VAL A 450 -5.37 21.08 -2.11
N GLU A 451 -4.52 20.09 -2.27
CA GLU A 451 -3.85 19.83 -3.54
C GLU A 451 -3.83 18.33 -3.80
N PHE A 452 -4.48 17.92 -4.89
CA PHE A 452 -4.43 16.52 -5.30
C PHE A 452 -3.08 16.19 -5.93
N GLN A 453 -2.57 15.04 -5.58
CA GLN A 453 -1.46 14.41 -6.26
C GLN A 453 -1.96 13.72 -7.54
N GLY A 454 -1.05 13.27 -8.38
CA GLY A 454 -1.39 12.55 -9.61
C GLY A 454 -0.23 11.68 -10.07
N ILE A 455 -0.53 10.82 -11.01
CA ILE A 455 0.52 10.10 -11.75
C ILE A 455 1.34 11.14 -12.52
N GLU A 456 2.63 10.92 -12.63
CA GLU A 456 3.55 11.80 -13.35
C GLU A 456 3.07 12.05 -14.79
N ASP A 457 3.11 13.29 -15.25
CA ASP A 457 2.47 13.71 -16.51
C ASP A 457 3.02 13.06 -17.80
N ASN A 458 4.22 12.50 -17.71
CA ASN A 458 4.87 11.76 -18.79
C ASN A 458 4.60 10.25 -18.75
N LEU A 459 3.82 9.77 -17.77
CA LEU A 459 3.46 8.36 -17.61
C LEU A 459 1.98 8.14 -17.89
N PRO A 460 1.56 6.98 -18.38
CA PRO A 460 0.14 6.66 -18.50
C PRO A 460 -0.48 6.38 -17.13
N THR A 461 -1.80 6.60 -17.00
CA THR A 461 -2.55 6.47 -15.72
C THR A 461 -2.51 5.07 -15.11
N ASP A 462 -2.21 4.05 -15.90
CA ASP A 462 -2.09 2.63 -15.53
C ASP A 462 -0.64 2.19 -15.25
N HIS A 463 0.30 3.14 -15.19
CA HIS A 463 1.74 2.85 -15.09
C HIS A 463 2.09 1.93 -13.90
N TYR A 464 1.50 2.18 -12.73
CA TYR A 464 1.82 1.41 -11.53
C TYR A 464 1.22 0.00 -11.53
N LEU A 465 0.07 -0.20 -12.16
CA LEU A 465 -0.47 -1.54 -12.42
C LEU A 465 0.47 -2.35 -13.32
N TRP A 466 0.90 -1.75 -14.44
CA TRP A 466 1.86 -2.37 -15.35
C TRP A 466 3.18 -2.70 -14.67
N LEU A 467 3.73 -1.77 -13.88
CA LEU A 467 5.00 -1.95 -13.19
C LEU A 467 4.97 -3.11 -12.18
N VAL A 468 3.87 -3.29 -11.46
CA VAL A 468 3.67 -4.44 -10.57
C VAL A 468 3.65 -5.76 -11.35
N GLY A 469 3.01 -5.77 -12.52
CA GLY A 469 3.05 -6.93 -13.42
C GLY A 469 4.46 -7.29 -13.90
N GLU A 470 5.27 -6.28 -14.23
CA GLU A 470 6.70 -6.49 -14.57
C GLU A 470 7.50 -7.03 -13.36
N GLY A 471 7.21 -6.54 -12.15
CA GLY A 471 7.77 -7.06 -10.91
C GLY A 471 7.44 -8.54 -10.68
N LYS A 472 6.22 -8.97 -11.04
CA LYS A 472 5.86 -10.38 -10.98
C LYS A 472 6.67 -11.24 -11.99
N LYS A 473 6.91 -10.74 -13.20
CA LYS A 473 7.78 -11.45 -14.16
C LYS A 473 9.18 -11.63 -13.59
N MET A 474 9.71 -10.60 -12.91
CA MET A 474 11.00 -10.67 -12.23
C MET A 474 10.98 -11.70 -11.08
N LEU A 475 9.92 -11.73 -10.26
CA LEU A 475 9.73 -12.72 -9.19
C LEU A 475 9.74 -14.15 -9.72
N ARG A 476 9.15 -14.38 -10.89
CA ARG A 476 9.00 -15.71 -11.51
C ARG A 476 10.17 -16.11 -12.39
N GLY A 477 11.21 -15.28 -12.51
CA GLY A 477 12.34 -15.53 -13.40
C GLY A 477 11.97 -15.45 -14.90
N GLU A 478 10.86 -14.80 -15.22
CA GLU A 478 10.39 -14.55 -16.59
C GLU A 478 11.04 -13.28 -17.20
N SER A 479 11.66 -12.46 -16.38
CA SER A 479 12.46 -11.29 -16.77
C SER A 479 13.72 -11.17 -15.91
N LEU A 480 14.68 -10.32 -16.36
CA LEU A 480 15.94 -10.11 -15.68
C LEU A 480 15.74 -9.57 -14.25
N LEU A 481 16.52 -10.09 -13.32
CA LEU A 481 16.63 -9.56 -11.95
C LEU A 481 17.57 -8.33 -11.95
N LYS A 482 17.03 -7.16 -12.19
CA LYS A 482 17.80 -5.91 -12.33
C LYS A 482 17.14 -4.72 -11.63
N PRO A 483 17.95 -3.77 -11.08
CA PRO A 483 17.41 -2.58 -10.42
C PRO A 483 16.91 -1.51 -11.39
N THR A 484 17.22 -1.62 -12.68
CA THR A 484 16.80 -0.65 -13.69
C THR A 484 15.34 -0.85 -14.04
N LEU A 485 14.56 0.25 -14.04
CA LEU A 485 13.16 0.22 -14.47
C LEU A 485 13.02 -0.47 -15.83
N PRO A 486 12.01 -1.30 -16.02
CA PRO A 486 11.65 -1.81 -17.34
C PRO A 486 11.14 -0.65 -18.21
N VAL A 487 11.28 -0.80 -19.51
CA VAL A 487 10.76 0.14 -20.50
C VAL A 487 9.44 -0.42 -21.02
N ARG A 488 8.41 0.45 -21.05
CA ARG A 488 7.08 0.11 -21.56
C ARG A 488 6.98 0.39 -23.05
#